data_23a9015b3cde5627b7d2420d1e16435d
#
_entry.id   23a9015b3cde5627b7d2420d1e16435d
#
_cell.length_a   1.000
_cell.length_b   1.000
_cell.length_c   1.000
_cell.angle_alpha   90.00
_cell.angle_beta   90.00
_cell.angle_gamma   90.00
#
_symmetry.space_group_name_H-M   'P 1'
#
loop_
_entity.id
_entity.type
_entity.pdbx_description
1 polymer ?
#
loop_
_entity_poly.entity_id
_entity_poly.type
_entity_poly.pdbx_seq_one_letter_code
_entity_poly.pdbx_strand_id
1 'polypeptide(L)'
;MHPAEQTVRNVTVVPVAGRLDSHTAPRLGERLEELLHAGRALLLIEASELQYIGSAGLRALLVAGKRAAEQGGRLALCGMTSPIHRMVEVAGLDGVLQTFPSREDALAKLTSARLAAC
;
A
#
# COMPACT_ATOMS: atom_id res chain seq x y z
N MET A 1 16.92 -8.02 -3.86
CA MET A 1 16.91 -6.63 -4.32
C MET A 1 15.50 -6.12 -4.42
N HIS A 2 15.29 -4.91 -3.98
CA HIS A 2 13.95 -4.34 -4.05
C HIS A 2 13.63 -3.89 -5.47
N PRO A 3 12.40 -4.15 -5.93
CA PRO A 3 11.92 -3.39 -7.08
C PRO A 3 12.04 -1.90 -6.73
N ALA A 4 12.33 -1.10 -7.70
CA ALA A 4 12.60 0.30 -7.45
C ALA A 4 11.33 1.04 -7.00
N GLU A 5 11.41 1.69 -5.86
CA GLU A 5 10.37 2.62 -5.44
C GLU A 5 10.40 3.85 -6.34
N GLN A 6 9.25 4.45 -6.54
CA GLN A 6 9.14 5.64 -7.36
C GLN A 6 8.27 6.67 -6.66
N THR A 7 8.57 7.94 -6.85
CA THR A 7 7.71 9.01 -6.38
C THR A 7 7.04 9.64 -7.58
N VAL A 8 5.71 9.62 -7.62
CA VAL A 8 4.93 10.19 -8.70
C VAL A 8 3.91 11.12 -8.07
N ARG A 9 4.02 12.41 -8.34
CA ARG A 9 3.09 13.44 -7.84
C ARG A 9 2.86 13.35 -6.33
N ASN A 10 3.95 13.25 -5.58
CA ASN A 10 3.95 13.11 -4.12
C ASN A 10 3.46 11.76 -3.60
N VAL A 11 3.12 10.83 -4.48
CA VAL A 11 2.76 9.47 -4.07
C VAL A 11 4.02 8.61 -4.16
N THR A 12 4.35 7.91 -3.08
CA THR A 12 5.44 6.96 -3.10
C THR A 12 4.89 5.60 -3.49
N VAL A 13 5.32 5.10 -4.64
CA VAL A 13 4.89 3.81 -5.16
C VAL A 13 5.88 2.75 -4.70
N VAL A 14 5.39 1.77 -3.96
CA VAL A 14 6.21 0.70 -3.37
C VAL A 14 5.79 -0.62 -4.00
N PRO A 15 6.59 -1.16 -4.93
CA PRO A 15 6.28 -2.48 -5.50
C PRO A 15 6.52 -3.57 -4.46
N VAL A 16 5.61 -4.54 -4.41
CA VAL A 16 5.73 -5.69 -3.53
C VAL A 16 5.54 -6.94 -4.37
N ALA A 17 6.54 -7.82 -4.37
CA ALA A 17 6.54 -9.01 -5.21
C ALA A 17 6.67 -10.27 -4.37
N GLY A 18 6.26 -11.39 -4.93
CA GLY A 18 6.43 -12.70 -4.32
C GLY A 18 5.48 -12.95 -3.18
N ARG A 19 5.99 -13.44 -2.07
CA ARG A 19 5.17 -13.81 -0.91
C ARG A 19 5.32 -12.77 0.20
N LEU A 20 4.20 -12.29 0.70
CA LEU A 20 4.18 -11.41 1.84
C LEU A 20 3.67 -12.20 3.05
N ASP A 21 4.60 -12.80 3.77
CA ASP A 21 4.31 -13.70 4.88
C ASP A 21 5.07 -13.25 6.14
N SER A 22 5.13 -14.12 7.14
CA SER A 22 5.77 -13.78 8.42
C SER A 22 7.27 -13.51 8.29
N HIS A 23 7.92 -14.00 7.22
CA HIS A 23 9.34 -13.74 6.99
C HIS A 23 9.60 -12.42 6.27
N THR A 24 8.70 -12.03 5.38
CA THR A 24 8.90 -10.85 4.52
C THR A 24 8.14 -9.62 4.99
N ALA A 25 7.02 -9.80 5.70
CA ALA A 25 6.22 -8.68 6.17
C ALA A 25 6.99 -7.72 7.10
N PRO A 26 7.86 -8.17 8.00
CA PRO A 26 8.60 -7.23 8.84
C PRO A 26 9.44 -6.24 8.05
N ARG A 27 10.06 -6.70 6.97
CA ARG A 27 10.87 -5.83 6.12
C ARG A 27 10.02 -4.76 5.45
N LEU A 28 8.85 -5.15 4.94
CA LEU A 28 7.94 -4.18 4.35
C LEU A 28 7.45 -3.19 5.40
N GLY A 29 7.09 -3.68 6.58
CA GLY A 29 6.65 -2.82 7.67
C GLY A 29 7.69 -1.79 8.05
N GLU A 30 8.95 -2.19 8.16
CA GLU A 30 10.05 -1.28 8.46
C GLU A 30 10.19 -0.21 7.38
N ARG A 31 10.10 -0.63 6.11
CA ARG A 31 10.23 0.33 5.01
C ARG A 31 9.10 1.35 5.02
N LEU A 32 7.87 0.89 5.24
CA LEU A 32 6.73 1.80 5.30
C LEU A 32 6.86 2.77 6.47
N GLU A 33 7.36 2.30 7.61
CA GLU A 33 7.64 3.17 8.75
C GLU A 33 8.66 4.25 8.42
N GLU A 34 9.73 3.88 7.72
CA GLU A 34 10.74 4.85 7.30
C GLU A 34 10.13 5.94 6.43
N LEU A 35 9.28 5.54 5.49
CA LEU A 35 8.63 6.50 4.60
C LEU A 35 7.70 7.43 5.38
N LEU A 36 6.93 6.87 6.32
CA LEU A 36 6.04 7.67 7.16
C LEU A 36 6.83 8.65 8.04
N HIS A 37 7.95 8.21 8.60
CA HIS A 37 8.81 9.08 9.39
C HIS A 37 9.40 10.21 8.55
N ALA A 38 9.59 9.98 7.26
CA ALA A 38 10.09 11.01 6.35
C ALA A 38 8.98 11.93 5.84
N GLY A 39 7.76 11.78 6.36
CA GLY A 39 6.63 12.60 5.94
C GLY A 39 5.97 12.15 4.66
N ARG A 40 6.31 10.96 4.17
CA ARG A 40 5.74 10.43 2.93
C ARG A 40 4.52 9.59 3.28
N ALA A 41 3.38 10.25 3.43
CA ALA A 41 2.17 9.61 3.91
C ALA A 41 1.20 9.23 2.79
N LEU A 42 1.49 9.55 1.54
CA LEU A 42 0.73 9.04 0.39
C LEU A 42 1.49 7.85 -0.16
N LEU A 43 1.00 6.64 0.14
CA LEU A 43 1.69 5.40 -0.17
C LEU A 43 0.82 4.53 -1.07
N LEU A 44 1.41 4.03 -2.14
CA LEU A 44 0.71 3.13 -3.06
C LEU A 44 1.49 1.82 -3.14
N ILE A 45 0.87 0.74 -2.69
CA ILE A 45 1.45 -0.60 -2.80
C ILE A 45 1.08 -1.15 -4.17
N GLU A 46 2.07 -1.35 -5.00
CA GLU A 46 1.88 -1.91 -6.34
C GLU A 46 2.04 -3.42 -6.23
N ALA A 47 0.95 -4.15 -6.35
CA ALA A 47 0.87 -5.56 -5.98
C ALA A 47 0.69 -6.50 -7.18
N SER A 48 1.03 -6.06 -8.40
CA SER A 48 0.84 -6.90 -9.58
C SER A 48 1.70 -8.16 -9.56
N GLU A 49 2.84 -8.13 -8.88
CA GLU A 49 3.74 -9.27 -8.77
C GLU A 49 3.59 -10.01 -7.44
N LEU A 50 2.64 -9.62 -6.62
CA LEU A 50 2.39 -10.27 -5.34
C LEU A 50 1.66 -11.58 -5.58
N GLN A 51 2.23 -12.69 -5.08
CA GLN A 51 1.69 -14.03 -5.31
C GLN A 51 0.97 -14.60 -4.10
N TYR A 52 1.26 -14.08 -2.92
CA TYR A 52 0.65 -14.57 -1.70
C TYR A 52 0.69 -13.47 -0.64
N ILE A 53 -0.37 -13.36 0.14
CA ILE A 53 -0.41 -12.48 1.29
C ILE A 53 -1.04 -13.23 2.47
N GLY A 54 -0.30 -13.33 3.57
CA GLY A 54 -0.81 -13.94 4.79
C GLY A 54 -1.18 -12.90 5.82
N SER A 55 -1.56 -13.35 7.01
CA SER A 55 -2.02 -12.48 8.08
C SER A 55 -0.96 -11.46 8.50
N ALA A 56 0.31 -11.84 8.49
CA ALA A 56 1.39 -10.91 8.85
C ALA A 56 1.49 -9.77 7.85
N GLY A 57 1.31 -10.07 6.55
CA GLY A 57 1.32 -9.05 5.52
C GLY A 57 0.14 -8.12 5.61
N LEU A 58 -1.05 -8.69 5.82
CA LEU A 58 -2.27 -7.90 5.98
C LEU A 58 -2.14 -6.95 7.17
N ARG A 59 -1.58 -7.46 8.27
CA ARG A 59 -1.37 -6.65 9.47
C ARG A 59 -0.41 -5.49 9.21
N ALA A 60 0.69 -5.75 8.51
CA ALA A 60 1.67 -4.72 8.19
C ALA A 60 1.03 -3.59 7.38
N LEU A 61 0.21 -3.96 6.39
CA LEU A 61 -0.49 -2.97 5.58
C LEU A 61 -1.53 -2.20 6.40
N LEU A 62 -2.24 -2.88 7.28
CA LEU A 62 -3.25 -2.25 8.13
C LEU A 62 -2.61 -1.22 9.05
N VAL A 63 -1.52 -1.58 9.70
CA VAL A 63 -0.81 -0.67 10.61
C VAL A 63 -0.32 0.56 9.85
N ALA A 64 0.33 0.35 8.70
CA ALA A 64 0.84 1.46 7.90
C ALA A 64 -0.29 2.33 7.38
N GLY A 65 -1.42 1.73 6.99
CA GLY A 65 -2.57 2.49 6.51
C GLY A 65 -3.15 3.41 7.57
N LYS A 66 -3.27 2.91 8.80
CA LYS A 66 -3.75 3.73 9.90
C LYS A 66 -2.81 4.88 10.21
N ARG A 67 -1.51 4.62 10.20
CA ARG A 67 -0.52 5.65 10.48
C ARG A 67 -0.47 6.70 9.38
N ALA A 68 -0.60 6.28 8.13
CA ALA A 68 -0.68 7.22 7.03
C ALA A 68 -1.88 8.14 7.17
N ALA A 69 -3.04 7.59 7.52
CA ALA A 69 -4.24 8.38 7.74
C ALA A 69 -4.07 9.39 8.87
N GLU A 70 -3.39 9.00 9.95
CA GLU A 70 -3.12 9.90 11.06
C GLU A 70 -2.25 11.08 10.66
N GLN A 71 -1.43 10.91 9.63
CA GLN A 71 -0.58 11.97 9.10
C GLN A 71 -1.25 12.77 7.98
N GLY A 72 -2.53 12.54 7.76
CA GLY A 72 -3.25 13.22 6.70
C GLY A 72 -3.07 12.63 5.32
N GLY A 73 -2.46 11.44 5.25
CA GLY A 73 -2.24 10.75 4.00
C GLY A 73 -3.13 9.53 3.83
N ARG A 74 -2.63 8.57 3.09
CA ARG A 74 -3.40 7.37 2.77
C ARG A 74 -2.48 6.28 2.23
N LEU A 75 -2.82 5.03 2.53
CA LEU A 75 -2.18 3.89 1.89
C LEU A 75 -3.20 3.17 1.04
N ALA A 76 -2.86 2.91 -0.20
CA ALA A 76 -3.72 2.20 -1.15
C ALA A 76 -2.95 1.07 -1.81
N LEU A 77 -3.70 0.13 -2.40
CA LEU A 77 -3.13 -0.99 -3.16
C LEU A 77 -3.65 -0.96 -4.57
N CYS A 78 -2.84 -1.38 -5.51
CA CYS A 78 -3.27 -1.48 -6.90
C CYS A 78 -2.70 -2.72 -7.58
N GLY A 79 -3.35 -3.15 -8.64
CA GLY A 79 -2.86 -4.23 -9.49
C GLY A 79 -2.94 -5.61 -8.90
N MET A 80 -3.70 -5.81 -7.85
CA MET A 80 -3.80 -7.13 -7.21
C MET A 80 -4.47 -8.13 -8.14
N THR A 81 -3.95 -9.37 -8.14
CA THR A 81 -4.65 -10.48 -8.79
C THR A 81 -5.93 -10.78 -8.03
N SER A 82 -6.86 -11.47 -8.68
CA SER A 82 -8.15 -11.79 -8.04
C SER A 82 -8.00 -12.53 -6.72
N PRO A 83 -7.13 -13.55 -6.60
CA PRO A 83 -6.97 -14.22 -5.31
C PRO A 83 -6.48 -13.29 -4.20
N ILE A 84 -5.53 -12.41 -4.52
CA ILE A 84 -4.99 -11.48 -3.54
C ILE A 84 -6.05 -10.47 -3.12
N HIS A 85 -6.79 -9.93 -4.09
CA HIS A 85 -7.87 -8.98 -3.81
C HIS A 85 -8.91 -9.61 -2.89
N ARG A 86 -9.27 -10.87 -3.14
CA ARG A 86 -10.24 -11.58 -2.30
C ARG A 86 -9.73 -11.72 -0.88
N MET A 87 -8.45 -12.02 -0.70
CA MET A 87 -7.88 -12.16 0.65
C MET A 87 -7.98 -10.85 1.42
N VAL A 88 -7.72 -9.74 0.76
CA VAL A 88 -7.81 -8.42 1.36
C VAL A 88 -9.27 -8.11 1.76
N GLU A 89 -10.21 -8.42 0.88
CA GLU A 89 -11.64 -8.21 1.16
C GLU A 89 -12.13 -9.05 2.34
N VAL A 90 -11.77 -10.33 2.34
CA VAL A 90 -12.20 -11.25 3.40
C VAL A 90 -11.64 -10.82 4.76
N ALA A 91 -10.46 -10.24 4.77
CA ALA A 91 -9.84 -9.74 6.00
C ALA A 91 -10.51 -8.46 6.51
N GLY A 92 -11.44 -7.88 5.74
CA GLY A 92 -12.16 -6.69 6.17
C GLY A 92 -11.34 -5.42 6.13
N LEU A 93 -10.30 -5.40 5.30
CA LEU A 93 -9.42 -4.24 5.21
C LEU A 93 -9.89 -3.19 4.21
N ASP A 94 -10.93 -3.47 3.45
CA ASP A 94 -11.44 -2.57 2.43
C ASP A 94 -12.00 -1.27 3.02
N GLY A 95 -12.29 -1.23 4.32
CA GLY A 95 -12.70 0.00 4.99
C GLY A 95 -11.53 0.88 5.45
N VAL A 96 -10.31 0.32 5.47
CA VAL A 96 -9.10 1.02 5.90
C VAL A 96 -8.16 1.25 4.73
N LEU A 97 -8.09 0.28 3.82
CA LEU A 97 -7.21 0.34 2.66
C LEU A 97 -8.06 0.44 1.41
N GLN A 98 -7.75 1.40 0.56
CA GLN A 98 -8.41 1.51 -0.74
C GLN A 98 -7.68 0.65 -1.74
N THR A 99 -8.44 0.05 -2.66
CA THR A 99 -7.88 -0.81 -3.69
C THR A 99 -8.31 -0.31 -5.06
N PHE A 100 -7.41 -0.42 -6.02
CA PHE A 100 -7.65 0.06 -7.39
C PHE A 100 -7.18 -1.00 -8.39
N PRO A 101 -7.86 -1.09 -9.55
CA PRO A 101 -7.45 -2.09 -10.55
C PRO A 101 -6.07 -1.79 -11.14
N SER A 102 -5.72 -0.51 -11.27
CA SER A 102 -4.47 -0.12 -11.92
C SER A 102 -3.76 0.97 -11.17
N ARG A 103 -2.48 1.12 -11.49
CA ARG A 103 -1.65 2.18 -10.94
C ARG A 103 -2.21 3.55 -11.31
N GLU A 104 -2.65 3.70 -12.56
CA GLU A 104 -3.18 4.97 -13.06
C GLU A 104 -4.41 5.40 -12.28
N ASP A 105 -5.33 4.46 -12.04
CA ASP A 105 -6.54 4.77 -11.27
C ASP A 105 -6.18 5.18 -9.85
N ALA A 106 -5.23 4.47 -9.23
CA ALA A 106 -4.80 4.77 -7.88
C ALA A 106 -4.15 6.14 -7.78
N LEU A 107 -3.26 6.45 -8.72
CA LEU A 107 -2.55 7.72 -8.72
C LEU A 107 -3.51 8.89 -8.94
N ALA A 108 -4.47 8.72 -9.84
CA ALA A 108 -5.47 9.76 -10.08
C ALA A 108 -6.27 10.05 -8.80
N LYS A 109 -6.70 9.01 -8.11
CA LYS A 109 -7.50 9.17 -6.89
C LYS A 109 -6.68 9.77 -5.75
N LEU A 110 -5.48 9.26 -5.53
CA LEU A 110 -4.63 9.75 -4.45
C LEU A 110 -4.24 11.21 -4.67
N THR A 111 -3.93 11.57 -5.90
CA THR A 111 -3.56 12.94 -6.24
C THR A 111 -4.76 13.88 -6.08
N SER A 112 -5.94 13.48 -6.57
CA SER A 112 -7.16 14.27 -6.42
C SER A 112 -7.53 14.48 -4.96
N ALA A 113 -7.45 13.43 -4.15
CA ALA A 113 -7.76 13.52 -2.73
C ALA A 113 -6.83 14.52 -2.04
N ARG A 114 -5.55 14.51 -2.42
CA ARG A 114 -4.56 15.44 -1.85
C ARG A 114 -4.89 16.87 -2.24
N LEU A 115 -5.21 17.10 -3.50
CA LEU A 115 -5.55 18.43 -3.98
C LEU A 115 -6.84 18.94 -3.33
N ALA A 116 -7.82 18.05 -3.16
CA ALA A 116 -9.08 18.42 -2.53
C ALA A 116 -8.90 18.79 -1.05
N ALA A 117 -7.90 18.21 -0.39
CA ALA A 117 -7.62 18.50 1.01
C ALA A 117 -6.90 19.83 1.20
N CYS A 118 -6.33 20.35 0.15
CA CYS A 118 -5.69 21.67 0.19
C CYS A 118 -6.73 22.74 -0.05
#